data_c56b383e35c58c3511eba1361cc1df20
#
_entry.id   c56b383e35c58c3511eba1361cc1df20
#
_cell.length_a   1.000
_cell.length_b   1.000
_cell.length_c   1.000
_cell.angle_alpha   90.00
_cell.angle_beta   90.00
_cell.angle_gamma   90.00
#
_symmetry.space_group_name_H-M   'P 1'
#
loop_
_entity.id
_entity.type
_entity.pdbx_description
1 polymer ?
#
loop_
_entity_poly.entity_id
_entity_poly.type
_entity_poly.pdbx_seq_one_letter_code
_entity_poly.pdbx_strand_id
1 'polypeptide(L)'
;MAIARDIKLKNCQIYDENGDPIYGTLEGKMTLKVEYGDTNRLQKGKIQTVNDWHVEVTLKITATNAALKYYCVEQLTSGKTPMLPFLIGETLDKEGGNSERVRISNIVLNPEEITLWEAKADGTDHATYDLKGISIDKPDYLDELPAYIE
;
A
#
# COMPACT_ATOMS: atom_id res chain seq x y z
N MET A 1 -28.35 13.32 1.96
CA MET A 1 -27.62 12.52 2.93
C MET A 1 -26.69 11.55 2.18
N ALA A 2 -25.41 11.57 2.50
CA ALA A 2 -24.46 10.67 1.88
C ALA A 2 -24.59 9.28 2.53
N ILE A 3 -24.66 8.24 1.71
CA ILE A 3 -24.73 6.85 2.17
C ILE A 3 -23.50 6.13 1.65
N ALA A 4 -22.76 5.48 2.54
CA ALA A 4 -21.65 4.65 2.14
C ALA A 4 -22.15 3.41 1.40
N ARG A 5 -21.48 3.03 0.31
CA ARG A 5 -21.83 1.89 -0.52
C ARG A 5 -20.63 0.97 -0.65
N ASP A 6 -20.91 -0.26 -1.05
CA ASP A 6 -19.83 -1.19 -1.36
C ASP A 6 -18.98 -0.67 -2.50
N ILE A 7 -17.67 -0.68 -2.32
CA ILE A 7 -16.73 -0.11 -3.26
C ILE A 7 -16.02 -1.22 -4.01
N LYS A 8 -15.99 -1.11 -5.33
CA LYS A 8 -15.25 -2.05 -6.17
C LYS A 8 -13.78 -1.66 -6.20
N LEU A 9 -12.90 -2.65 -6.03
CA LEU A 9 -11.44 -2.42 -6.03
C LEU A 9 -10.94 -1.77 -7.32
N LYS A 10 -11.60 -2.02 -8.46
CA LYS A 10 -11.24 -1.38 -9.74
C LYS A 10 -11.44 0.14 -9.75
N ASN A 11 -12.19 0.69 -8.80
CA ASN A 11 -12.41 2.13 -8.67
C ASN A 11 -11.41 2.80 -7.73
N CYS A 12 -10.42 2.06 -7.24
CA CYS A 12 -9.39 2.57 -6.35
C CYS A 12 -8.14 2.91 -7.15
N GLN A 13 -7.41 3.92 -6.71
CA GLN A 13 -6.17 4.35 -7.36
C GLN A 13 -5.10 4.67 -6.32
N ILE A 14 -3.85 4.66 -6.77
CA ILE A 14 -2.72 5.04 -5.94
C ILE A 14 -1.98 6.20 -6.61
N TYR A 15 -1.59 7.18 -5.82
CA TYR A 15 -0.90 8.38 -6.28
C TYR A 15 0.48 8.45 -5.67
N ASP A 16 1.42 9.00 -6.43
CA ASP A 16 2.80 9.21 -6.00
C ASP A 16 2.95 10.55 -5.25
N GLU A 17 4.19 10.87 -4.91
CA GLU A 17 4.55 12.09 -4.19
C GLU A 17 4.22 13.39 -4.92
N ASN A 18 4.07 13.34 -6.24
CA ASN A 18 3.74 14.50 -7.07
C ASN A 18 2.23 14.68 -7.25
N GLY A 19 1.43 13.79 -6.65
CA GLY A 19 -0.01 13.79 -6.81
C GLY A 19 -0.50 13.18 -8.11
N ASP A 20 0.38 12.53 -8.86
CA ASP A 20 0.03 11.85 -10.11
C ASP A 20 -0.26 10.38 -9.86
N PRO A 21 -1.25 9.77 -10.55
CA PRO A 21 -1.48 8.34 -10.46
C PRO A 21 -0.23 7.58 -10.91
N ILE A 22 0.10 6.50 -10.19
CA ILE A 22 1.19 5.63 -10.62
C ILE A 22 0.69 4.82 -11.81
N TYR A 23 1.17 5.18 -13.00
CA TYR A 23 0.76 4.55 -14.23
C TYR A 23 1.07 3.05 -14.23
N GLY A 24 0.12 2.25 -14.68
CA GLY A 24 0.31 0.81 -14.82
C GLY A 24 0.28 0.02 -13.52
N THR A 25 -0.18 0.62 -12.42
CA THR A 25 -0.42 -0.14 -11.21
C THR A 25 -1.61 -1.05 -11.41
N LEU A 26 -1.38 -2.36 -11.33
CA LEU A 26 -2.41 -3.38 -11.49
C LEU A 26 -3.04 -3.75 -10.15
N GLU A 27 -2.23 -3.80 -9.10
CA GLU A 27 -2.67 -4.06 -7.75
C GLU A 27 -1.89 -3.20 -6.78
N GLY A 28 -2.57 -2.73 -5.74
CA GLY A 28 -1.96 -1.99 -4.66
C GLY A 28 -2.68 -2.31 -3.35
N LYS A 29 -1.94 -2.40 -2.28
CA LYS A 29 -2.50 -2.70 -0.97
C LYS A 29 -1.68 -2.03 0.11
N MET A 30 -2.36 -1.40 1.05
CA MET A 30 -1.77 -0.84 2.27
C MET A 30 -2.42 -1.51 3.46
N THR A 31 -1.63 -2.09 4.35
CA THR A 31 -2.13 -2.89 5.47
C THR A 31 -1.45 -2.48 6.77
N LEU A 32 -2.24 -2.17 7.78
CA LEU A 32 -1.71 -1.95 9.12
C LEU A 32 -1.48 -3.31 9.78
N LYS A 33 -0.22 -3.58 10.13
CA LYS A 33 0.18 -4.78 10.86
C LYS A 33 0.42 -4.41 12.31
N VAL A 34 -0.17 -5.18 13.23
CA VAL A 34 -0.08 -4.91 14.66
C VAL A 34 0.49 -6.11 15.37
N GLU A 35 1.49 -5.88 16.22
CA GLU A 35 2.03 -6.90 17.10
C GLU A 35 1.43 -6.74 18.48
N TYR A 36 1.03 -7.84 19.08
CA TYR A 36 0.45 -7.87 20.41
C TYR A 36 1.35 -8.61 21.38
N GLY A 37 1.44 -8.08 22.59
CA GLY A 37 2.08 -8.77 23.71
C GLY A 37 1.04 -9.23 24.71
N ASP A 38 1.35 -10.31 25.40
CA ASP A 38 0.49 -10.82 26.46
C ASP A 38 0.83 -10.18 27.80
N THR A 39 -0.17 -9.73 28.53
CA THR A 39 -0.01 -9.22 29.88
C THR A 39 -0.83 -10.06 30.86
N ASN A 40 -0.18 -10.59 31.88
CA ASN A 40 -0.86 -11.36 32.92
C ASN A 40 -1.60 -10.43 33.89
N ARG A 41 -2.83 -10.78 34.20
CA ARG A 41 -3.63 -10.10 35.21
C ARG A 41 -3.92 -11.06 36.37
N LEU A 42 -3.90 -10.54 37.59
CA LEU A 42 -4.11 -11.36 38.79
C LEU A 42 -5.47 -12.05 38.82
N GLN A 43 -6.51 -11.42 38.29
CA GLN A 43 -7.87 -11.94 38.39
C GLN A 43 -8.45 -12.43 37.07
N LYS A 44 -7.90 -12.05 35.93
CA LYS A 44 -8.48 -12.34 34.61
C LYS A 44 -7.53 -13.05 33.65
N GLY A 45 -6.39 -13.52 34.13
CA GLY A 45 -5.41 -14.19 33.30
C GLY A 45 -4.71 -13.27 32.32
N LYS A 46 -4.40 -13.75 31.13
CA LYS A 46 -3.67 -13.01 30.12
C LYS A 46 -4.60 -12.14 29.30
N ILE A 47 -4.17 -10.91 29.01
CA ILE A 47 -4.79 -10.06 28.00
C ILE A 47 -3.74 -9.66 26.99
N GLN A 48 -4.18 -9.45 25.76
CA GLN A 48 -3.32 -8.94 24.70
C GLN A 48 -3.32 -7.42 24.69
N THR A 49 -2.14 -6.84 24.62
CA THR A 49 -1.96 -5.38 24.49
C THR A 49 -1.12 -5.11 23.25
N VAL A 50 -1.32 -3.94 22.66
CA VAL A 50 -0.55 -3.53 21.48
C VAL A 50 0.90 -3.32 21.90
N ASN A 51 1.82 -4.06 21.24
CA ASN A 51 3.25 -3.96 21.47
C ASN A 51 3.90 -3.01 20.47
N ASP A 52 3.56 -3.19 19.19
CA ASP A 52 4.09 -2.37 18.10
C ASP A 52 3.15 -2.45 16.89
N TRP A 53 3.36 -1.58 15.92
CA TRP A 53 2.62 -1.59 14.66
C TRP A 53 3.48 -1.00 13.54
N HIS A 54 3.15 -1.37 12.31
CA HIS A 54 3.72 -0.78 11.11
C HIS A 54 2.73 -0.93 9.95
N VAL A 55 2.96 -0.18 8.88
CA VAL A 55 2.14 -0.29 7.67
C VAL A 55 2.95 -0.97 6.58
N GLU A 56 2.39 -2.00 5.96
CA GLU A 56 2.98 -2.65 4.80
C GLU A 56 2.29 -2.16 3.53
N VAL A 57 3.09 -1.89 2.51
CA VAL A 57 2.61 -1.49 1.19
C VAL A 57 3.10 -2.51 0.18
N THR A 58 2.19 -3.01 -0.64
CA THR A 58 2.54 -3.88 -1.77
C THR A 58 1.98 -3.29 -3.04
N LEU A 59 2.77 -3.32 -4.11
CA LEU A 59 2.40 -2.81 -5.42
C LEU A 59 2.76 -3.82 -6.48
N LYS A 60 1.85 -4.01 -7.45
CA LYS A 60 2.11 -4.78 -8.66
C LYS A 60 1.98 -3.83 -9.84
N ILE A 61 3.05 -3.64 -10.57
CA ILE A 61 3.16 -2.61 -11.60
C ILE A 61 3.54 -3.26 -12.93
N THR A 62 2.96 -2.74 -14.02
CA THR A 62 3.33 -3.21 -15.36
C THR A 62 4.81 -2.94 -15.65
N ALA A 63 5.47 -3.87 -16.34
CA ALA A 63 6.89 -3.74 -16.66
C ALA A 63 7.19 -2.53 -17.57
N THR A 64 6.20 -2.00 -18.26
CA THR A 64 6.39 -0.79 -19.09
C THR A 64 6.58 0.47 -18.26
N ASN A 65 6.10 0.51 -17.02
CA ASN A 65 6.40 1.59 -16.08
C ASN A 65 7.53 1.13 -15.16
N ALA A 66 8.76 1.23 -15.63
CA ALA A 66 9.92 0.70 -14.95
C ALA A 66 10.65 1.70 -14.04
N ALA A 67 10.13 2.92 -13.88
CA ALA A 67 10.82 3.98 -13.14
C ALA A 67 11.14 3.57 -11.69
N LEU A 68 10.15 3.04 -10.97
CA LEU A 68 10.36 2.58 -9.60
C LEU A 68 11.30 1.37 -9.53
N LYS A 69 11.20 0.47 -10.50
CA LYS A 69 12.11 -0.68 -10.58
C LYS A 69 13.56 -0.23 -10.75
N TYR A 70 13.82 0.69 -11.67
CA TYR A 70 15.17 1.21 -11.89
C TYR A 70 15.71 1.91 -10.66
N TYR A 71 14.88 2.71 -10.02
CA TYR A 71 15.23 3.39 -8.78
C TYR A 71 15.62 2.39 -7.68
N CYS A 72 14.80 1.38 -7.46
CA CYS A 72 15.08 0.36 -6.45
C CYS A 72 16.34 -0.44 -6.74
N VAL A 73 16.53 -0.87 -8.00
CA VAL A 73 17.70 -1.65 -8.39
C VAL A 73 18.97 -0.82 -8.18
N GLU A 74 18.97 0.44 -8.60
CA GLU A 74 20.13 1.31 -8.43
C GLU A 74 20.47 1.53 -6.96
N GLN A 75 19.48 1.85 -6.12
CA GLN A 75 19.70 2.08 -4.71
C GLN A 75 20.19 0.82 -3.99
N LEU A 76 19.52 -0.29 -4.19
CA LEU A 76 19.86 -1.56 -3.52
C LEU A 76 21.23 -2.07 -3.90
N THR A 77 21.60 -2.01 -5.19
CA THR A 77 22.92 -2.47 -5.65
C THR A 77 24.04 -1.55 -5.19
N SER A 78 23.73 -0.30 -4.87
CA SER A 78 24.69 0.65 -4.29
C SER A 78 24.76 0.57 -2.75
N GLY A 79 24.04 -0.37 -2.15
CA GLY A 79 24.00 -0.52 -0.70
C GLY A 79 23.17 0.55 0.01
N LYS A 80 22.31 1.25 -0.70
CA LYS A 80 21.42 2.27 -0.14
C LYS A 80 19.99 1.74 -0.06
N THR A 81 19.23 2.28 0.88
CA THR A 81 17.83 1.90 1.06
C THR A 81 16.94 2.83 0.22
N PRO A 82 16.16 2.29 -0.73
CA PRO A 82 15.22 3.13 -1.48
C PRO A 82 14.08 3.58 -0.58
N MET A 83 13.69 4.84 -0.70
CA MET A 83 12.62 5.42 0.10
C MET A 83 11.70 6.26 -0.79
N LEU A 84 10.41 6.26 -0.44
CA LEU A 84 9.42 7.14 -1.02
C LEU A 84 8.92 8.11 0.06
N PRO A 85 8.80 9.41 -0.23
CA PRO A 85 8.30 10.38 0.74
C PRO A 85 6.89 10.07 1.20
N PHE A 86 5.98 9.78 0.30
CA PHE A 86 4.64 9.32 0.62
C PHE A 86 3.94 8.70 -0.59
N LEU A 87 2.89 7.93 -0.30
CA LEU A 87 1.94 7.42 -1.28
C LEU A 87 0.53 7.70 -0.77
N ILE A 88 -0.39 7.95 -1.68
CA ILE A 88 -1.80 8.17 -1.35
C ILE A 88 -2.63 7.11 -2.04
N GLY A 89 -3.38 6.33 -1.26
CA GLY A 89 -4.37 5.39 -1.79
C GLY A 89 -5.73 6.06 -1.79
N GLU A 90 -6.40 6.07 -2.92
CA GLU A 90 -7.73 6.64 -3.06
C GLU A 90 -8.77 5.55 -3.30
N THR A 91 -9.84 5.59 -2.52
CA THR A 91 -10.99 4.73 -2.66
C THR A 91 -12.15 5.60 -3.11
N LEU A 92 -12.77 5.25 -4.25
CA LEU A 92 -13.79 6.09 -4.86
C LEU A 92 -15.13 5.36 -4.92
N ASP A 93 -16.14 5.95 -4.29
CA ASP A 93 -17.53 5.56 -4.45
C ASP A 93 -18.15 6.43 -5.54
N LYS A 94 -18.14 5.93 -6.78
CA LYS A 94 -18.62 6.70 -7.94
C LYS A 94 -20.10 7.00 -7.89
N GLU A 95 -20.91 6.10 -7.35
CA GLU A 95 -22.35 6.29 -7.26
C GLU A 95 -22.75 7.29 -6.20
N GLY A 96 -22.09 7.22 -5.03
CA GLY A 96 -22.37 8.12 -3.92
C GLY A 96 -21.60 9.43 -3.96
N GLY A 97 -20.60 9.55 -4.84
CA GLY A 97 -19.74 10.73 -4.91
C GLY A 97 -18.81 10.89 -3.73
N ASN A 98 -18.57 9.83 -2.95
CA ASN A 98 -17.72 9.85 -1.77
C ASN A 98 -16.34 9.32 -2.08
N SER A 99 -15.34 9.77 -1.35
CA SER A 99 -13.98 9.27 -1.50
C SER A 99 -13.31 9.13 -0.14
N GLU A 100 -12.36 8.19 -0.09
CA GLU A 100 -11.45 8.05 1.04
C GLU A 100 -10.05 8.15 0.49
N ARG A 101 -9.20 8.95 1.13
CA ARG A 101 -7.79 9.03 0.78
C ARG A 101 -6.95 8.80 2.02
N VAL A 102 -6.06 7.82 1.94
CA VAL A 102 -5.10 7.52 3.00
C VAL A 102 -3.70 7.80 2.50
N ARG A 103 -2.93 8.56 3.28
CA ARG A 103 -1.53 8.86 2.98
C ARG A 103 -0.62 8.09 3.92
N ILE A 104 0.33 7.38 3.33
CA ILE A 104 1.40 6.70 4.04
C ILE A 104 2.70 7.44 3.75
N SER A 105 3.42 7.84 4.80
CA SER A 105 4.62 8.66 4.68
C SER A 105 5.89 7.88 5.00
N ASN A 106 7.02 8.34 4.47
CA ASN A 106 8.36 7.79 4.75
C ASN A 106 8.43 6.27 4.55
N ILE A 107 8.08 5.84 3.35
CA ILE A 107 8.02 4.42 3.01
C ILE A 107 9.41 3.93 2.64
N VAL A 108 9.89 2.94 3.38
CA VAL A 108 11.13 2.23 3.06
C VAL A 108 10.77 1.06 2.16
N LEU A 109 11.28 1.04 0.94
CA LEU A 109 11.08 -0.06 0.01
C LEU A 109 12.05 -1.19 0.35
N ASN A 110 11.51 -2.35 0.70
CA ASN A 110 12.30 -3.49 1.16
C ASN A 110 11.96 -4.79 0.45
N PRO A 111 11.91 -4.81 -0.89
CA PRO A 111 11.62 -6.04 -1.61
C PRO A 111 12.73 -7.06 -1.40
N GLU A 112 12.36 -8.31 -1.16
CA GLU A 112 13.31 -9.41 -1.07
C GLU A 112 13.80 -9.81 -2.46
N GLU A 113 12.94 -9.65 -3.46
CA GLU A 113 13.25 -9.93 -4.84
C GLU A 113 12.53 -8.94 -5.76
N ILE A 114 13.15 -8.62 -6.89
CA ILE A 114 12.54 -7.80 -7.94
C ILE A 114 12.74 -8.54 -9.25
N THR A 115 11.64 -8.78 -9.98
CA THR A 115 11.73 -9.39 -11.30
C THR A 115 12.34 -8.39 -12.28
N LEU A 116 13.55 -8.65 -12.73
CA LEU A 116 14.24 -7.80 -13.69
C LEU A 116 13.74 -8.05 -15.12
N TRP A 117 13.51 -9.30 -15.45
CA TRP A 117 13.08 -9.72 -16.77
C TRP A 117 12.49 -11.11 -16.71
N GLU A 118 11.40 -11.32 -17.45
CA GLU A 118 10.75 -12.61 -17.53
C GLU A 118 10.21 -12.83 -18.95
N ALA A 119 10.36 -14.04 -19.46
CA ALA A 119 9.78 -14.45 -20.74
C ALA A 119 9.23 -15.87 -20.64
N LYS A 120 8.09 -16.08 -21.29
CA LYS A 120 7.47 -17.42 -21.41
C LYS A 120 7.03 -17.61 -22.84
N ALA A 121 7.42 -18.74 -23.45
CA ALA A 121 7.16 -19.01 -24.85
C ALA A 121 5.68 -19.06 -25.21
N ASP A 122 4.85 -19.55 -24.28
CA ASP A 122 3.40 -19.68 -24.43
C ASP A 122 2.60 -18.75 -23.51
N GLY A 123 3.29 -17.78 -22.91
CA GLY A 123 2.68 -16.84 -21.98
C GLY A 123 1.82 -15.80 -22.69
N THR A 124 0.58 -15.62 -22.24
CA THR A 124 -0.32 -14.56 -22.71
C THR A 124 -0.43 -13.42 -21.73
N ASP A 125 0.09 -13.57 -20.53
CA ASP A 125 0.05 -12.54 -19.49
C ASP A 125 1.07 -11.43 -19.76
N HIS A 126 0.74 -10.24 -19.34
CA HIS A 126 1.65 -9.11 -19.43
C HIS A 126 2.75 -9.19 -18.36
N ALA A 127 3.94 -8.74 -18.71
CA ALA A 127 5.05 -8.68 -17.76
C ALA A 127 4.76 -7.63 -16.66
N THR A 128 5.04 -8.01 -15.43
CA THR A 128 4.85 -7.14 -14.25
C THR A 128 6.03 -7.29 -13.30
N TYR A 129 6.10 -6.40 -12.31
CA TYR A 129 7.01 -6.56 -11.19
C TYR A 129 6.31 -6.14 -9.90
N ASP A 130 6.75 -6.71 -8.79
CA ASP A 130 6.19 -6.43 -7.48
C ASP A 130 7.15 -5.63 -6.64
N LEU A 131 6.63 -4.67 -5.90
CA LEU A 131 7.38 -3.91 -4.91
C LEU A 131 6.71 -4.04 -3.55
N LYS A 132 7.52 -3.99 -2.52
CA LYS A 132 7.10 -4.10 -1.14
C LYS A 132 7.76 -2.99 -0.33
N GLY A 133 7.01 -2.39 0.59
CA GLY A 133 7.54 -1.35 1.45
C GLY A 133 6.93 -1.36 2.83
N ILE A 134 7.58 -0.69 3.76
CA ILE A 134 7.14 -0.55 5.14
C ILE A 134 7.22 0.91 5.55
N SER A 135 6.19 1.39 6.26
CA SER A 135 6.19 2.68 6.93
C SER A 135 5.92 2.49 8.41
N ILE A 136 6.65 3.21 9.25
CA ILE A 136 6.42 3.22 10.70
C ILE A 136 5.66 4.46 11.15
N ASP A 137 5.34 5.36 10.24
CA ASP A 137 4.57 6.56 10.53
C ASP A 137 3.08 6.26 10.53
N LYS A 138 2.34 7.00 11.34
CA LYS A 138 0.90 6.84 11.42
C LYS A 138 0.24 7.15 10.08
N PRO A 139 -0.67 6.27 9.58
CA PRO A 139 -1.46 6.58 8.39
C PRO A 139 -2.31 7.82 8.62
N ASP A 140 -2.44 8.64 7.59
CA ASP A 140 -3.17 9.89 7.65
C ASP A 140 -4.33 9.85 6.67
N TYR A 141 -5.54 9.95 7.18
CA TYR A 141 -6.74 9.98 6.34
C TYR A 141 -7.03 11.42 5.93
N LEU A 142 -6.79 11.73 4.68
CA LEU A 142 -7.03 13.06 4.10
C LEU A 142 -8.52 13.30 3.88
N ASP A 143 -9.23 12.27 3.44
CA ASP A 143 -10.68 12.24 3.31
C ASP A 143 -11.21 10.94 3.90
N GLU A 144 -12.36 11.00 4.53
CA GLU A 144 -13.02 9.84 5.13
C GLU A 144 -14.37 9.58 4.46
N LEU A 145 -14.75 8.31 4.37
CA LEU A 145 -16.08 7.94 3.92
C LEU A 145 -17.12 8.32 4.98
N PRO A 146 -18.36 8.67 4.58
CA PRO A 146 -19.41 8.95 5.55
C PRO A 146 -19.74 7.70 6.36
N ALA A 147 -20.18 7.90 7.59
CA ALA A 147 -20.65 6.80 8.43
C ALA A 147 -21.80 6.06 7.75
N TYR A 148 -21.81 4.74 7.88
CA TYR A 148 -22.90 3.93 7.38
C TYR A 148 -24.17 4.26 8.16
N ILE A 149 -25.24 4.54 7.45
CA ILE A 149 -26.55 4.86 8.04
C ILE A 149 -27.55 3.83 7.55
N GLU A 150 -28.12 3.10 8.47
CA GLU A 150 -29.20 2.16 8.19
C GLU A 150 -30.55 2.89 7.96
#